data_a017f354b979164ef9a2282b8fe93287
#
_entry.id   a017f354b979164ef9a2282b8fe93287
#
_cell.length_a   1.000
_cell.length_b   1.000
_cell.length_c   1.000
_cell.angle_alpha   90.00
_cell.angle_beta   90.00
_cell.angle_gamma   90.00
#
_symmetry.space_group_name_H-M   'P 1'
#
loop_
_entity.id
_entity.type
_entity.pdbx_description
1 polymer ?
#
loop_
_entity_poly.entity_id
_entity_poly.type
_entity_poly.pdbx_seq_one_letter_code
_entity_poly.pdbx_strand_id
1 'polypeptide(L)'
;MRYISTRGDKTERRFCEILLEGLAPDGGLYMPKAYPRVSGITMARWATLSYAELAYEILRLYIDDIPADDLRDIIGRTYTRDVFGTDEITPVRQIEEGLYVQALSNGPTLAFKDMAMQLLGNLFEYEL
;
A
#
# COMPACT_ATOMS: atom_id res chain seq x y z
N MET A 1 12.26 -3.53 -6.86
CA MET A 1 11.18 -3.49 -7.88
C MET A 1 11.51 -2.44 -8.94
N ARG A 2 11.08 -2.65 -10.20
CA ARG A 2 11.20 -1.66 -11.28
C ARG A 2 9.83 -1.32 -11.83
N TYR A 3 9.66 -0.06 -12.22
CA TYR A 3 8.41 0.50 -12.72
C TYR A 3 8.60 1.03 -14.14
N ILE A 4 7.59 0.92 -14.98
CA ILE A 4 7.53 1.38 -16.36
C ILE A 4 6.22 2.13 -16.63
N SER A 5 6.21 3.00 -17.64
CA SER A 5 5.00 3.72 -18.02
C SER A 5 3.97 2.83 -18.72
N THR A 6 2.69 3.07 -18.45
CA THR A 6 1.56 2.44 -19.16
C THR A 6 1.42 2.90 -20.61
N ARG A 7 2.08 4.00 -21.02
CA ARG A 7 2.04 4.55 -22.38
C ARG A 7 3.22 4.15 -23.27
N GLY A 8 4.15 3.36 -22.71
CA GLY A 8 5.17 2.73 -23.52
C GLY A 8 6.59 3.27 -23.34
N ASP A 9 6.80 4.29 -22.53
CA ASP A 9 8.14 4.63 -22.10
C ASP A 9 8.72 3.45 -21.31
N LYS A 10 9.84 2.91 -21.83
CA LYS A 10 10.51 1.74 -21.27
C LYS A 10 11.59 2.09 -20.24
N THR A 11 11.75 3.36 -19.91
CA THR A 11 12.69 3.80 -18.88
C THR A 11 12.26 3.22 -17.54
N GLU A 12 13.14 2.42 -16.95
CA GLU A 12 12.89 1.79 -15.67
C GLU A 12 13.20 2.76 -14.53
N ARG A 13 12.26 2.89 -13.60
CA ARG A 13 12.37 3.74 -12.40
C ARG A 13 12.27 2.89 -11.15
N ARG A 14 12.78 3.42 -10.03
CA ARG A 14 12.55 2.86 -8.69
C ARG A 14 11.35 3.54 -8.03
N PHE A 15 10.91 3.02 -6.89
CA PHE A 15 9.71 3.53 -6.22
C PHE A 15 9.87 4.98 -5.75
N CYS A 16 10.96 5.34 -5.07
CA CYS A 16 11.19 6.70 -4.59
C CYS A 16 11.27 7.72 -5.74
N GLU A 17 11.84 7.33 -6.88
CA GLU A 17 11.86 8.20 -8.08
C GLU A 17 10.44 8.51 -8.58
N ILE A 18 9.58 7.49 -8.73
CA ILE A 18 8.21 7.68 -9.23
C ILE A 18 7.29 8.35 -8.21
N LEU A 19 7.56 8.17 -6.92
CA LEU A 19 6.82 8.85 -5.85
C LEU A 19 6.89 10.36 -6.02
N LEU A 20 8.07 10.90 -6.31
CA LEU A 20 8.29 12.34 -6.49
C LEU A 20 7.85 12.84 -7.87
N GLU A 21 7.98 12.02 -8.92
CA GLU A 21 7.58 12.40 -10.28
C GLU A 21 6.05 12.46 -10.46
N GLY A 22 5.32 11.53 -9.83
CA GLY A 22 3.87 11.37 -9.98
C GLY A 22 3.48 10.68 -11.29
N LEU A 23 3.46 11.39 -12.43
CA LEU A 23 3.19 10.82 -13.75
C LEU A 23 4.49 10.58 -14.54
N ALA A 24 4.47 9.58 -15.41
CA ALA A 24 5.56 9.35 -16.33
C ALA A 24 5.69 10.50 -17.36
N PRO A 25 6.90 10.77 -17.92
CA PRO A 25 7.13 11.86 -18.88
C PRO A 25 6.24 11.81 -20.13
N ASP A 26 5.79 10.62 -20.53
CA ASP A 26 4.85 10.40 -21.63
C ASP A 26 3.37 10.58 -21.22
N GLY A 27 3.10 11.00 -19.97
CA GLY A 27 1.78 11.18 -19.41
C GLY A 27 1.11 9.86 -19.00
N GLY A 28 1.83 8.75 -18.98
CA GLY A 28 1.37 7.45 -18.49
C GLY A 28 1.42 7.36 -16.96
N LEU A 29 0.80 6.30 -16.43
CA LEU A 29 0.95 5.89 -15.04
C LEU A 29 2.14 4.95 -14.91
N TYR A 30 2.75 4.92 -13.73
CA TYR A 30 3.77 3.94 -13.43
C TYR A 30 3.16 2.62 -12.94
N MET A 31 3.59 1.52 -13.54
CA MET A 31 3.19 0.17 -13.17
C MET A 31 4.42 -0.69 -12.90
N PRO A 32 4.35 -1.64 -11.97
CA PRO A 32 5.44 -2.61 -11.79
C PRO A 32 5.74 -3.33 -13.09
N LYS A 33 7.01 -3.44 -13.45
CA LYS A 33 7.45 -4.20 -14.63
C LYS A 33 7.06 -5.68 -14.56
N ALA A 34 7.00 -6.22 -13.34
CA ALA A 34 6.53 -7.58 -13.06
C ALA A 34 5.81 -7.61 -11.72
N TYR A 35 4.70 -8.36 -11.66
CA TYR A 35 3.96 -8.54 -10.41
C TYR A 35 4.61 -9.63 -9.56
N PRO A 36 4.86 -9.38 -8.26
CA PRO A 36 5.33 -10.39 -7.33
C PRO A 36 4.35 -11.56 -7.24
N ARG A 37 4.88 -12.76 -7.14
CA ARG A 37 4.08 -13.97 -6.89
C ARG A 37 4.19 -14.37 -5.43
N VAL A 38 3.06 -14.63 -4.81
CA VAL A 38 2.95 -15.04 -3.43
C VAL A 38 2.49 -16.50 -3.38
N SER A 39 3.22 -17.35 -2.63
CA SER A 39 2.84 -18.75 -2.44
C SER A 39 1.66 -18.91 -1.49
N GLY A 40 0.92 -20.03 -1.60
CA GLY A 40 -0.16 -20.36 -0.65
C GLY A 40 0.34 -20.45 0.80
N ILE A 41 1.56 -20.94 1.02
CA ILE A 41 2.19 -21.00 2.36
C ILE A 41 2.40 -19.58 2.91
N THR A 42 2.88 -18.66 2.08
CA THR A 42 3.05 -17.25 2.48
C THR A 42 1.71 -16.61 2.80
N MET A 43 0.68 -16.83 1.98
CA MET A 43 -0.68 -16.32 2.24
C MET A 43 -1.26 -16.85 3.54
N ALA A 44 -1.09 -18.15 3.84
CA ALA A 44 -1.54 -18.75 5.10
C ALA A 44 -0.85 -18.10 6.31
N ARG A 45 0.45 -17.82 6.22
CA ARG A 45 1.18 -17.08 7.26
C ARG A 45 0.64 -15.65 7.41
N TRP A 46 0.37 -14.96 6.32
CA TRP A 46 -0.16 -13.59 6.33
C TRP A 46 -1.55 -13.47 6.95
N ALA A 47 -2.35 -14.52 6.91
CA ALA A 47 -3.69 -14.54 7.49
C ALA A 47 -3.70 -14.32 9.03
N THR A 48 -2.55 -14.46 9.70
CA THR A 48 -2.41 -14.28 11.15
C THR A 48 -1.83 -12.90 11.54
N LEU A 49 -1.47 -12.08 10.56
CA LEU A 49 -0.85 -10.78 10.78
C LEU A 49 -1.90 -9.70 11.08
N SER A 50 -1.49 -8.69 11.84
CA SER A 50 -2.23 -7.43 11.92
C SER A 50 -2.26 -6.73 10.56
N TYR A 51 -3.15 -5.73 10.40
CA TYR A 51 -3.24 -4.98 9.14
C TYR A 51 -1.91 -4.29 8.78
N ALA A 52 -1.26 -3.63 9.73
CA ALA A 52 0.01 -2.96 9.49
C ALA A 52 1.14 -3.94 9.12
N GLU A 53 1.22 -5.09 9.78
CA GLU A 53 2.17 -6.13 9.44
C GLU A 53 1.92 -6.72 8.05
N LEU A 54 0.67 -6.98 7.70
CA LEU A 54 0.28 -7.43 6.37
C LEU A 54 0.60 -6.38 5.30
N ALA A 55 0.29 -5.11 5.57
CA ALA A 55 0.62 -4.01 4.67
C ALA A 55 2.12 -3.93 4.43
N TYR A 56 2.95 -4.06 5.46
CA TYR A 56 4.41 -4.11 5.32
C TYR A 56 4.86 -5.31 4.45
N GLU A 57 4.36 -6.51 4.71
CA GLU A 57 4.73 -7.71 3.95
C GLU A 57 4.37 -7.60 2.46
N ILE A 58 3.28 -6.91 2.13
CA ILE A 58 2.88 -6.67 0.74
C ILE A 58 3.70 -5.52 0.15
N LEU A 59 3.79 -4.37 0.81
CA LEU A 59 4.42 -3.17 0.27
C LEU A 59 5.92 -3.34 0.05
N ARG A 60 6.64 -4.08 0.89
CA ARG A 60 8.07 -4.37 0.70
C ARG A 60 8.38 -5.17 -0.59
N LEU A 61 7.37 -5.80 -1.20
CA LEU A 61 7.52 -6.45 -2.50
C LEU A 61 7.58 -5.44 -3.66
N TYR A 62 7.04 -4.25 -3.42
CA TYR A 62 6.96 -3.16 -4.39
C TYR A 62 7.94 -2.03 -4.08
N ILE A 63 8.19 -1.76 -2.81
CA ILE A 63 9.06 -0.69 -2.32
C ILE A 63 10.33 -1.34 -1.78
N ASP A 64 11.37 -1.38 -2.60
CA ASP A 64 12.66 -2.03 -2.26
C ASP A 64 13.83 -1.04 -2.15
N ASP A 65 13.55 0.25 -2.22
CA ASP A 65 14.50 1.35 -2.13
C ASP A 65 14.33 2.20 -0.86
N ILE A 66 13.38 1.87 0.00
CA ILE A 66 13.28 2.36 1.38
C ILE A 66 13.84 1.27 2.31
N PRO A 67 14.71 1.60 3.28
CA PRO A 67 15.19 0.66 4.30
C PRO A 67 14.03 -0.03 5.03
N ALA A 68 14.20 -1.31 5.36
CA ALA A 68 13.12 -2.13 5.90
C ALA A 68 12.52 -1.59 7.20
N ASP A 69 13.36 -1.04 8.09
CA ASP A 69 12.89 -0.50 9.36
C ASP A 69 12.14 0.82 9.17
N ASP A 70 12.62 1.68 8.26
CA ASP A 70 11.94 2.94 7.93
C ASP A 70 10.58 2.68 7.28
N LEU A 71 10.50 1.74 6.33
CA LEU A 71 9.24 1.36 5.71
C LEU A 71 8.25 0.78 6.73
N ARG A 72 8.74 -0.01 7.69
CA ARG A 72 7.92 -0.56 8.76
C ARG A 72 7.38 0.54 9.67
N ASP A 73 8.20 1.52 10.02
CA ASP A 73 7.79 2.67 10.84
C ASP A 73 6.76 3.55 10.12
N ILE A 74 6.97 3.83 8.83
CA ILE A 74 6.02 4.58 8.01
C ILE A 74 4.65 3.89 7.98
N ILE A 75 4.62 2.58 7.73
CA ILE A 75 3.39 1.79 7.68
C ILE A 75 2.73 1.72 9.07
N GLY A 76 3.54 1.50 10.11
CA GLY A 76 3.07 1.40 11.49
C GLY A 76 2.41 2.68 12.02
N ARG A 77 2.92 3.87 11.62
CA ARG A 77 2.28 5.16 11.98
C ARG A 77 1.09 5.52 11.08
N THR A 78 0.99 4.91 9.90
CA THR A 78 -0.12 5.14 8.95
C THR A 78 -1.37 4.37 9.37
N TYR A 79 -1.25 3.05 9.56
CA TYR A 79 -2.39 2.17 9.79
C TYR A 79 -2.55 1.89 11.28
N THR A 80 -3.13 2.86 11.97
CA THR A 80 -3.38 2.83 13.41
C THR A 80 -4.85 3.00 13.74
N ARG A 81 -5.25 2.56 14.92
CA ARG A 81 -6.59 2.81 15.45
C ARG A 81 -6.90 4.30 15.55
N ASP A 82 -5.92 5.13 15.90
CA ASP A 82 -6.12 6.58 16.03
C ASP A 82 -6.49 7.23 14.69
N VAL A 83 -5.91 6.74 13.60
CA VAL A 83 -6.18 7.23 12.24
C VAL A 83 -7.47 6.65 11.66
N PHE A 84 -7.74 5.35 11.86
CA PHE A 84 -8.84 4.63 11.20
C PHE A 84 -10.00 4.24 12.14
N GLY A 85 -9.93 4.59 13.42
CA GLY A 85 -11.02 4.38 14.39
C GLY A 85 -11.19 2.93 14.86
N THR A 86 -10.43 1.98 14.33
CA THR A 86 -10.47 0.54 14.68
C THR A 86 -9.12 -0.12 14.49
N ASP A 87 -8.82 -1.14 15.30
CA ASP A 87 -7.59 -1.93 15.18
C ASP A 87 -7.57 -2.80 13.90
N GLU A 88 -8.74 -3.15 13.39
CA GLU A 88 -8.87 -3.92 12.14
C GLU A 88 -8.57 -3.10 10.89
N ILE A 89 -8.53 -1.77 10.98
CA ILE A 89 -8.33 -0.80 9.90
C ILE A 89 -9.41 -0.90 8.80
N THR A 90 -9.65 -2.09 8.26
CA THR A 90 -10.68 -2.39 7.25
C THR A 90 -11.62 -3.49 7.75
N PRO A 91 -12.46 -3.20 8.78
CA PRO A 91 -13.30 -4.24 9.36
C PRO A 91 -14.26 -4.86 8.35
N VAL A 92 -14.43 -6.17 8.45
CA VAL A 92 -15.35 -6.95 7.62
C VAL A 92 -16.53 -7.39 8.47
N ARG A 93 -17.74 -7.09 8.00
CA ARG A 93 -18.98 -7.49 8.65
C ARG A 93 -19.79 -8.41 7.75
N GLN A 94 -20.23 -9.54 8.29
CA GLN A 94 -21.19 -10.38 7.61
C GLN A 94 -22.59 -9.76 7.70
N ILE A 95 -23.25 -9.60 6.57
CA ILE A 95 -24.62 -9.08 6.46
C ILE A 95 -25.63 -10.23 6.46
N GLU A 96 -25.34 -11.26 5.67
CA GLU A 96 -26.12 -12.52 5.61
C GLU A 96 -25.18 -13.67 5.23
N GLU A 97 -25.69 -14.88 5.19
CA GLU A 97 -24.86 -16.05 4.84
C GLU A 97 -24.21 -15.88 3.45
N GLY A 98 -22.90 -15.95 3.42
CA GLY A 98 -22.10 -15.78 2.19
C GLY A 98 -21.91 -14.34 1.71
N LEU A 99 -22.53 -13.32 2.37
CA LEU A 99 -22.39 -11.90 2.00
C LEU A 99 -21.67 -11.11 3.10
N TYR A 100 -20.59 -10.46 2.70
CA TYR A 100 -19.76 -9.65 3.58
C TYR A 100 -19.58 -8.23 3.04
N VAL A 101 -19.50 -7.26 3.94
CA VAL A 101 -19.17 -5.87 3.62
C VAL A 101 -17.87 -5.49 4.33
N GLN A 102 -16.90 -5.01 3.57
CA GLN A 102 -15.65 -4.46 4.08
C GLN A 102 -15.74 -2.94 4.15
N ALA A 103 -15.47 -2.37 5.31
CA ALA A 103 -15.44 -0.92 5.50
C ALA A 103 -14.10 -0.35 5.02
N LEU A 104 -14.14 0.61 4.10
CA LEU A 104 -12.96 1.30 3.57
C LEU A 104 -13.02 2.82 3.80
N SER A 105 -14.09 3.35 4.38
CA SER A 105 -14.35 4.78 4.53
C SER A 105 -14.33 5.27 5.97
N ASN A 106 -13.57 4.62 6.83
CA ASN A 106 -13.45 4.95 8.25
C ASN A 106 -12.15 5.72 8.60
N GLY A 107 -11.43 6.19 7.59
CA GLY A 107 -10.28 7.08 7.75
C GLY A 107 -10.68 8.54 8.04
N PRO A 108 -9.68 9.44 8.20
CA PRO A 108 -9.91 10.82 8.66
C PRO A 108 -10.86 11.65 7.78
N THR A 109 -10.90 11.40 6.47
CA THR A 109 -11.77 12.14 5.53
C THR A 109 -13.06 11.40 5.19
N LEU A 110 -13.27 10.21 5.75
CA LEU A 110 -14.41 9.32 5.50
C LEU A 110 -14.55 8.91 4.02
N ALA A 111 -13.46 8.96 3.27
CA ALA A 111 -13.37 8.51 1.88
C ALA A 111 -12.45 7.28 1.78
N PHE A 112 -12.75 6.35 0.86
CA PHE A 112 -11.91 5.17 0.65
C PHE A 112 -10.45 5.53 0.27
N LYS A 113 -10.23 6.72 -0.28
CA LYS A 113 -8.91 7.22 -0.64
C LYS A 113 -7.95 7.36 0.55
N ASP A 114 -8.48 7.50 1.78
CA ASP A 114 -7.65 7.53 2.98
C ASP A 114 -6.72 6.31 3.09
N MET A 115 -7.17 5.15 2.61
CA MET A 115 -6.36 3.92 2.62
C MET A 115 -5.00 4.09 1.90
N ALA A 116 -4.97 4.88 0.83
CA ALA A 116 -3.76 5.17 0.08
C ALA A 116 -3.16 6.53 0.44
N MET A 117 -3.98 7.57 0.61
CA MET A 117 -3.51 8.95 0.79
C MET A 117 -2.80 9.17 2.13
N GLN A 118 -3.22 8.48 3.21
CA GLN A 118 -2.52 8.54 4.49
C GLN A 118 -1.10 7.96 4.38
N LEU A 119 -0.95 6.83 3.69
CA LEU A 119 0.35 6.24 3.42
C LEU A 119 1.20 7.14 2.50
N LEU A 120 0.60 7.66 1.44
CA LEU A 120 1.27 8.53 0.48
C LEU A 120 1.84 9.78 1.18
N GLY A 121 1.06 10.41 2.06
CA GLY A 121 1.51 11.57 2.85
C GLY A 121 2.74 11.26 3.70
N ASN A 122 2.73 10.13 4.41
CA ASN A 122 3.87 9.69 5.24
C ASN A 122 5.10 9.30 4.40
N LEU A 123 4.91 8.75 3.20
CA LEU A 123 5.99 8.45 2.26
C LEU A 123 6.63 9.73 1.71
N PHE A 124 5.83 10.74 1.37
CA PHE A 124 6.34 12.05 0.95
C PHE A 124 7.12 12.75 2.07
N GLU A 125 6.60 12.72 3.29
CA GLU A 125 7.29 13.30 4.45
C GLU A 125 8.66 12.64 4.69
N TYR A 126 8.78 11.35 4.40
CA TYR A 126 10.04 10.62 4.54
C TYR A 126 11.04 10.98 3.44
N GLU A 127 10.59 11.15 2.20
CA GLU A 127 11.44 11.34 1.03
C GLU A 127 11.91 12.79 0.83
N LEU A 128 11.17 13.77 1.37
CA LEU A 128 11.47 15.21 1.27
C LEU A 128 12.36 15.70 2.41
#